data_1f9ba106664f471d533da131d91bd2c3
#
_entry.id   1f9ba106664f471d533da131d91bd2c3
#
_cell.length_a   1.000
_cell.length_b   1.000
_cell.length_c   1.000
_cell.angle_alpha   90.00
_cell.angle_beta   90.00
_cell.angle_gamma   90.00
#
_symmetry.space_group_name_H-M   'P 1'
#
loop_
_entity.id
_entity.type
_entity.pdbx_description
1 polymer ?
#
loop_
_entity_poly.entity_id
_entity_poly.type
_entity_poly.pdbx_seq_one_letter_code
_entity_poly.pdbx_strand_id
1 'polypeptide(L)'
;MKKGANVVLNKKMNRFELHDDYVVHWISNERQCSEHTHSYIEFVYHSSGSALHYVNRIAYPMKKGDLLLIDQGGVHSFESKSTIKYCDIMLKPSFFDKNLGKGGDLDAVLSLEEFRTFRSEIRKGQRLIHFSSEEQKKVELLLQVTIEEQRNGQNATEQMKRSALYMLLTMIFRKMSEPERLSVNHELTEYIAAHFHEGLTAGLLAERCGYTKEHFSRKFKQYTGKNFCAYLNTLRLSRAEELLLTTEKSVDEIIDSSGFSSRGEFFQKFQQKFGKTPLQFRKSKRSQKSVQ
;
A
#
# COMPACT_ATOMS: atom_id res chain seq x y z
N MET A 1 18.34 5.86 24.89
CA MET A 1 18.39 7.34 24.84
C MET A 1 19.11 7.73 23.56
N LYS A 2 18.39 8.26 22.54
CA LYS A 2 18.96 8.70 21.26
C LYS A 2 19.81 9.97 21.51
N LYS A 3 21.11 9.82 21.68
CA LYS A 3 22.07 10.94 21.72
C LYS A 3 22.34 11.37 20.28
N GLY A 4 21.90 12.57 19.89
CA GLY A 4 22.33 13.21 18.63
C GLY A 4 21.24 13.79 17.74
N ALA A 5 19.97 13.58 18.02
CA ALA A 5 18.89 14.24 17.29
C ALA A 5 18.32 15.40 18.12
N ASN A 6 18.03 16.54 17.48
CA ASN A 6 17.31 17.67 18.09
C ASN A 6 15.83 17.32 18.35
N VAL A 7 15.60 16.16 18.98
CA VAL A 7 14.29 15.60 19.32
C VAL A 7 14.19 15.51 20.85
N VAL A 8 13.14 16.08 21.42
CA VAL A 8 12.89 16.05 22.86
C VAL A 8 11.67 15.23 23.17
N LEU A 9 11.81 14.30 24.13
CA LEU A 9 10.68 13.53 24.65
C LEU A 9 9.93 14.32 25.73
N ASN A 10 8.70 14.66 25.46
CA ASN A 10 7.76 15.14 26.48
C ASN A 10 7.23 13.92 27.27
N LYS A 11 7.86 13.65 28.43
CA LYS A 11 7.55 12.48 29.27
C LYS A 11 6.11 12.40 29.77
N LYS A 12 5.42 13.56 29.93
CA LYS A 12 4.02 13.58 30.39
C LYS A 12 3.04 13.04 29.35
N MET A 13 3.39 13.13 28.05
CA MET A 13 2.50 12.77 26.94
C MET A 13 3.01 11.60 26.12
N ASN A 14 4.18 11.02 26.44
CA ASN A 14 4.92 10.08 25.61
C ASN A 14 5.06 10.59 24.15
N ARG A 15 5.36 11.89 24.01
CA ARG A 15 5.38 12.61 22.75
C ARG A 15 6.76 13.16 22.46
N PHE A 16 7.25 12.96 21.25
CA PHE A 16 8.49 13.54 20.76
C PHE A 16 8.23 14.85 20.02
N GLU A 17 9.16 15.82 20.18
CA GLU A 17 9.11 17.13 19.52
C GLU A 17 10.46 17.42 18.84
N LEU A 18 10.42 18.11 17.69
CA LEU A 18 11.59 18.56 16.96
C LEU A 18 11.94 20.01 17.40
N HIS A 19 13.24 20.32 17.54
CA HIS A 19 13.71 21.69 17.63
C HIS A 19 13.91 22.31 16.25
N ASP A 20 14.56 21.60 15.33
CA ASP A 20 14.79 22.04 13.96
C ASP A 20 13.55 21.89 13.08
N ASP A 21 13.51 22.55 11.92
CA ASP A 21 12.41 22.41 10.97
C ASP A 21 12.35 21.00 10.38
N TYR A 22 13.49 20.31 10.31
CA TYR A 22 13.61 18.91 9.89
C TYR A 22 14.81 18.22 10.52
N VAL A 23 14.75 16.88 10.60
CA VAL A 23 15.86 16.01 11.00
C VAL A 23 15.85 14.77 10.13
N VAL A 24 17.03 14.38 9.64
CA VAL A 24 17.22 13.13 8.88
C VAL A 24 18.37 12.34 9.51
N HIS A 25 18.14 11.09 9.85
CA HIS A 25 19.21 10.26 10.42
C HIS A 25 19.00 8.76 10.17
N TRP A 26 20.12 8.04 10.05
CA TRP A 26 20.12 6.58 9.99
C TRP A 26 20.07 5.97 11.38
N ILE A 27 19.27 4.92 11.51
CA ILE A 27 19.17 4.09 12.69
C ILE A 27 19.52 2.65 12.28
N SER A 28 20.35 2.01 13.08
CA SER A 28 20.81 0.64 12.82
C SER A 28 20.76 -0.18 14.09
N ASN A 29 20.62 -1.49 13.94
CA ASN A 29 20.66 -2.47 15.02
C ASN A 29 19.50 -2.38 16.02
N GLU A 30 18.40 -1.73 15.64
CA GLU A 30 17.17 -1.78 16.45
C GLU A 30 16.30 -2.97 16.06
N ARG A 31 15.52 -3.47 17.02
CA ARG A 31 14.55 -4.57 16.83
C ARG A 31 13.13 -4.17 17.21
N GLN A 32 12.97 -3.12 17.99
CA GLN A 32 11.66 -2.67 18.44
C GLN A 32 11.69 -1.19 18.82
N CYS A 33 10.54 -0.55 18.71
CA CYS A 33 10.27 0.75 19.29
C CYS A 33 8.91 0.70 19.99
N SER A 34 8.86 1.14 21.26
CA SER A 34 7.62 1.17 22.03
C SER A 34 6.65 2.19 21.46
N GLU A 35 5.36 1.98 21.73
CA GLU A 35 4.30 2.88 21.31
C GLU A 35 4.54 4.31 21.80
N HIS A 36 4.49 5.26 20.87
CA HIS A 36 4.67 6.69 21.12
C HIS A 36 3.97 7.53 20.06
N THR A 37 3.99 8.85 20.23
CA THR A 37 3.47 9.84 19.29
C THR A 37 4.42 11.02 19.17
N HIS A 38 4.22 11.87 18.16
CA HIS A 38 5.05 13.05 17.90
C HIS A 38 4.26 14.20 17.29
N SER A 39 4.86 15.42 17.30
CA SER A 39 4.28 16.66 16.76
C SER A 39 4.76 16.99 15.32
N TYR A 40 5.42 16.08 14.66
CA TYR A 40 5.98 16.22 13.31
C TYR A 40 5.43 15.15 12.37
N ILE A 41 5.69 15.29 11.08
CA ILE A 41 5.47 14.27 10.06
C ILE A 41 6.73 13.43 9.99
N GLU A 42 6.61 12.10 9.97
CA GLU A 42 7.72 11.18 9.88
C GLU A 42 7.58 10.26 8.66
N PHE A 43 8.69 10.12 7.94
CA PHE A 43 8.84 9.11 6.90
C PHE A 43 9.92 8.12 7.34
N VAL A 44 9.54 6.84 7.44
CA VAL A 44 10.44 5.76 7.84
C VAL A 44 10.83 4.96 6.61
N TYR A 45 12.07 5.10 6.13
CA TYR A 45 12.58 4.36 4.97
C TYR A 45 13.43 3.16 5.41
N HIS A 46 13.03 1.96 5.00
CA HIS A 46 13.77 0.72 5.28
C HIS A 46 14.84 0.43 4.22
N SER A 47 16.12 0.43 4.60
CA SER A 47 17.24 0.08 3.71
C SER A 47 17.69 -1.38 3.85
N SER A 48 17.38 -2.04 4.99
CA SER A 48 17.62 -3.48 5.15
C SER A 48 16.78 -4.08 6.27
N GLY A 49 16.58 -5.41 6.19
CA GLY A 49 15.75 -6.15 7.13
C GLY A 49 14.27 -6.02 6.86
N SER A 50 13.46 -6.57 7.76
CA SER A 50 12.00 -6.48 7.74
C SER A 50 11.47 -6.25 9.15
N ALA A 51 10.40 -5.47 9.27
CA ALA A 51 9.73 -5.17 10.53
C ALA A 51 8.22 -5.12 10.34
N LEU A 52 7.48 -5.27 11.43
CA LEU A 52 6.06 -5.00 11.47
C LEU A 52 5.85 -3.68 12.21
N HIS A 53 5.45 -2.65 11.47
CA HIS A 53 5.09 -1.35 12.03
C HIS A 53 3.60 -1.31 12.32
N TYR A 54 3.23 -0.65 13.40
CA TYR A 54 1.85 -0.37 13.76
C TYR A 54 1.66 1.15 13.75
N VAL A 55 0.67 1.64 13.03
CA VAL A 55 0.27 3.06 13.04
C VAL A 55 -1.23 3.12 13.28
N ASN A 56 -1.63 3.78 14.38
CA ASN A 56 -3.03 3.86 14.79
C ASN A 56 -3.73 2.49 14.85
N ARG A 57 -3.01 1.46 15.35
CA ARG A 57 -3.44 0.05 15.44
C ARG A 57 -3.54 -0.70 14.11
N ILE A 58 -3.15 -0.10 12.99
CA ILE A 58 -3.07 -0.79 11.69
C ILE A 58 -1.64 -1.29 11.51
N ALA A 59 -1.51 -2.56 11.12
CA ALA A 59 -0.22 -3.22 10.92
C ALA A 59 0.28 -3.02 9.49
N TYR A 60 1.54 -2.60 9.35
CA TYR A 60 2.23 -2.40 8.07
C TYR A 60 3.49 -3.27 8.03
N PRO A 61 3.47 -4.41 7.33
CA PRO A 61 4.67 -5.21 7.12
C PRO A 61 5.62 -4.45 6.18
N MET A 62 6.82 -4.16 6.68
CA MET A 62 7.84 -3.41 5.95
C MET A 62 9.06 -4.27 5.65
N LYS A 63 9.65 -4.04 4.49
CA LYS A 63 10.88 -4.66 4.00
C LYS A 63 11.78 -3.63 3.34
N LYS A 64 12.97 -4.05 2.90
CA LYS A 64 13.88 -3.17 2.15
C LYS A 64 13.18 -2.48 0.98
N GLY A 65 13.37 -1.17 0.86
CA GLY A 65 12.81 -0.30 -0.17
C GLY A 65 11.43 0.27 0.16
N ASP A 66 10.85 -0.13 1.29
CA ASP A 66 9.58 0.43 1.74
C ASP A 66 9.80 1.75 2.50
N LEU A 67 8.85 2.67 2.33
CA LEU A 67 8.76 3.91 3.08
C LEU A 67 7.35 4.03 3.67
N LEU A 68 7.28 4.21 4.98
CA LEU A 68 6.05 4.41 5.72
C LEU A 68 5.90 5.86 6.15
N LEU A 69 4.72 6.43 5.94
CA LEU A 69 4.36 7.76 6.42
C LEU A 69 3.60 7.68 7.74
N ILE A 70 4.03 8.46 8.71
CA ILE A 70 3.39 8.63 10.00
C ILE A 70 3.06 10.12 10.18
N ASP A 71 1.77 10.42 10.24
CA ASP A 71 1.27 11.78 10.35
C ASP A 71 1.46 12.35 11.76
N GLN A 72 1.37 13.66 11.90
CA GLN A 72 1.38 14.36 13.18
C GLN A 72 0.32 13.76 14.11
N GLY A 73 0.74 13.41 15.32
CA GLY A 73 -0.15 12.81 16.34
C GLY A 73 -0.46 11.34 16.11
N GLY A 74 0.06 10.72 15.05
CA GLY A 74 -0.06 9.29 14.83
C GLY A 74 0.60 8.50 15.96
N VAL A 75 -0.15 7.58 16.56
CA VAL A 75 0.37 6.65 17.57
C VAL A 75 0.99 5.47 16.86
N HIS A 76 2.28 5.22 17.09
CA HIS A 76 2.99 4.17 16.36
C HIS A 76 4.03 3.43 17.18
N SER A 77 4.38 2.23 16.71
CA SER A 77 5.43 1.35 17.24
C SER A 77 5.92 0.42 16.15
N PHE A 78 7.01 -0.28 16.39
CA PHE A 78 7.41 -1.40 15.54
C PHE A 78 8.11 -2.52 16.30
N GLU A 79 8.06 -3.71 15.71
CA GLU A 79 8.81 -4.88 16.14
C GLU A 79 9.44 -5.61 14.95
N SER A 80 10.57 -6.25 15.16
CA SER A 80 11.31 -7.03 14.17
C SER A 80 11.95 -8.27 14.77
N LYS A 81 11.96 -9.36 14.01
CA LYS A 81 12.65 -10.61 14.40
C LYS A 81 14.17 -10.52 14.24
N SER A 82 14.65 -9.60 13.43
CA SER A 82 16.09 -9.37 13.17
C SER A 82 16.42 -7.88 13.29
N THR A 83 17.70 -7.55 13.31
CA THR A 83 18.12 -6.16 13.25
C THR A 83 17.78 -5.54 11.91
N ILE A 84 17.27 -4.32 11.95
CA ILE A 84 16.92 -3.52 10.78
C ILE A 84 17.81 -2.30 10.67
N LYS A 85 17.93 -1.78 9.43
CA LYS A 85 18.49 -0.46 9.17
C LYS A 85 17.44 0.38 8.44
N TYR A 86 17.15 1.53 9.00
CA TYR A 86 16.16 2.45 8.44
C TYR A 86 16.61 3.90 8.61
N CYS A 87 16.00 4.80 7.86
CA CYS A 87 16.22 6.22 7.97
C CYS A 87 14.91 6.91 8.37
N ASP A 88 14.96 7.69 9.44
CA ASP A 88 13.88 8.58 9.83
C ASP A 88 14.09 9.96 9.20
N ILE A 89 13.06 10.45 8.53
CA ILE A 89 12.97 11.77 7.94
C ILE A 89 11.81 12.46 8.65
N MET A 90 12.15 13.36 9.57
CA MET A 90 11.18 14.04 10.43
C MET A 90 11.06 15.50 10.00
N LEU A 91 9.83 15.96 9.77
CA LEU A 91 9.54 17.30 9.27
C LEU A 91 8.48 17.97 10.13
N LYS A 92 8.76 19.20 10.60
CA LYS A 92 7.69 20.02 11.19
C LYS A 92 6.63 20.35 10.13
N PRO A 93 5.34 20.46 10.50
CA PRO A 93 4.33 20.98 9.59
C PRO A 93 4.68 22.35 9.01
N SER A 94 5.31 23.22 9.80
CA SER A 94 5.79 24.53 9.36
C SER A 94 6.89 24.48 8.27
N PHE A 95 7.57 23.34 8.11
CA PHE A 95 8.51 23.15 7.01
C PHE A 95 7.82 23.31 5.65
N PHE A 96 6.64 22.74 5.51
CA PHE A 96 5.84 22.86 4.29
C PHE A 96 5.30 24.28 4.10
N ASP A 97 4.79 24.91 5.17
CA ASP A 97 4.22 26.26 5.09
C ASP A 97 5.26 27.35 4.74
N LYS A 98 6.46 27.26 5.33
CA LYS A 98 7.53 28.24 5.10
C LYS A 98 8.20 28.11 3.74
N ASN A 99 8.24 26.92 3.18
CA ASN A 99 9.05 26.61 2.01
C ASN A 99 8.20 26.39 0.75
N LEU A 100 6.89 26.18 0.89
CA LEU A 100 5.96 25.92 -0.21
C LEU A 100 4.92 27.04 -0.40
N GLY A 101 4.85 28.02 0.50
CA GLY A 101 3.76 29.01 0.54
C GLY A 101 4.15 30.48 0.27
N LYS A 102 5.41 30.81 0.04
CA LYS A 102 5.85 32.19 -0.24
C LYS A 102 6.71 32.23 -1.50
N GLY A 103 6.08 32.61 -2.59
CA GLY A 103 6.57 32.99 -3.90
C GLY A 103 8.08 33.07 -4.09
N GLY A 104 8.66 31.98 -4.49
CA GLY A 104 9.99 31.86 -5.03
C GLY A 104 9.99 30.61 -5.90
N ASP A 105 10.89 30.46 -6.85
CA ASP A 105 10.96 29.44 -7.90
C ASP A 105 10.68 27.97 -7.51
N LEU A 106 10.40 27.69 -6.24
CA LEU A 106 10.02 26.38 -5.70
C LEU A 106 8.56 26.01 -5.92
N ASP A 107 7.66 26.97 -6.15
CA ASP A 107 6.26 26.70 -6.57
C ASP A 107 6.22 25.93 -7.91
N ALA A 108 7.30 26.05 -8.70
CA ALA A 108 7.46 25.32 -9.95
C ALA A 108 7.95 23.87 -9.77
N VAL A 109 8.57 23.52 -8.65
CA VAL A 109 9.16 22.18 -8.40
C VAL A 109 8.20 21.26 -7.66
N LEU A 110 7.42 21.82 -6.74
CA LEU A 110 6.33 21.12 -6.05
C LEU A 110 5.05 21.86 -6.40
N SER A 111 4.39 21.48 -7.49
CA SER A 111 3.12 22.08 -7.82
C SER A 111 2.20 21.94 -6.59
N LEU A 112 1.46 23.01 -6.29
CA LEU A 112 0.43 22.97 -5.22
C LEU A 112 -0.52 21.78 -5.40
N GLU A 113 -0.61 21.24 -6.60
CA GLU A 113 -1.41 20.09 -6.97
C GLU A 113 -0.81 18.77 -6.48
N GLU A 114 0.50 18.54 -6.60
CA GLU A 114 1.18 17.35 -6.07
C GLU A 114 1.08 17.30 -4.54
N PHE A 115 1.23 18.43 -3.87
CA PHE A 115 1.08 18.52 -2.42
C PHE A 115 -0.38 18.37 -1.95
N ARG A 116 -1.34 18.89 -2.71
CA ARG A 116 -2.78 18.65 -2.45
C ARG A 116 -3.12 17.18 -2.63
N THR A 117 -2.61 16.55 -3.67
CA THR A 117 -2.76 15.12 -3.93
C THR A 117 -2.15 14.32 -2.79
N PHE A 118 -0.93 14.63 -2.37
CA PHE A 118 -0.28 14.01 -1.20
C PHE A 118 -1.14 14.09 0.06
N ARG A 119 -1.67 15.26 0.44
CA ARG A 119 -2.58 15.40 1.58
C ARG A 119 -3.87 14.58 1.40
N SER A 120 -4.37 14.47 0.18
CA SER A 120 -5.54 13.66 -0.14
C SER A 120 -5.26 12.16 0.05
N GLU A 121 -4.12 11.67 -0.44
CA GLU A 121 -3.74 10.26 -0.34
C GLU A 121 -3.45 9.83 1.11
N ILE A 122 -2.82 10.69 1.92
CA ILE A 122 -2.69 10.47 3.37
C ILE A 122 -4.08 10.29 4.02
N ARG A 123 -5.03 11.14 3.67
CA ARG A 123 -6.41 11.07 4.20
C ARG A 123 -7.15 9.81 3.75
N LYS A 124 -6.82 9.27 2.58
CA LYS A 124 -7.35 7.99 2.08
C LYS A 124 -6.71 6.77 2.75
N GLY A 125 -5.68 6.97 3.58
CA GLY A 125 -5.01 5.91 4.33
C GLY A 125 -3.82 5.27 3.61
N GLN A 126 -3.44 5.74 2.42
CA GLN A 126 -2.23 5.27 1.74
C GLN A 126 -0.99 5.81 2.47
N ARG A 127 -0.35 4.98 3.26
CA ARG A 127 0.81 5.35 4.10
C ARG A 127 2.08 4.62 3.72
N LEU A 128 1.97 3.48 3.05
CA LEU A 128 3.09 2.61 2.69
C LEU A 128 3.34 2.68 1.18
N ILE A 129 4.56 2.99 0.78
CA ILE A 129 5.02 2.95 -0.62
C ILE A 129 6.26 2.08 -0.75
N HIS A 130 6.46 1.50 -1.94
CA HIS A 130 7.63 0.68 -2.25
C HIS A 130 8.42 1.30 -3.40
N PHE A 131 9.72 1.52 -3.20
CA PHE A 131 10.64 1.95 -4.23
C PHE A 131 11.27 0.76 -4.96
N SER A 132 11.29 0.79 -6.29
CA SER A 132 12.04 -0.16 -7.11
C SER A 132 13.53 -0.10 -6.81
N SER A 133 14.29 -1.12 -7.21
CA SER A 133 15.74 -1.16 -6.95
C SER A 133 16.50 0.05 -7.52
N GLU A 134 16.07 0.62 -8.63
CA GLU A 134 16.66 1.82 -9.21
C GLU A 134 16.27 3.10 -8.43
N GLU A 135 15.02 3.17 -7.97
CA GLU A 135 14.57 4.27 -7.12
C GLU A 135 15.24 4.24 -5.74
N GLN A 136 15.45 3.05 -5.15
CA GLN A 136 16.16 2.88 -3.88
C GLN A 136 17.56 3.49 -3.92
N LYS A 137 18.32 3.28 -5.01
CA LYS A 137 19.66 3.89 -5.19
C LYS A 137 19.60 5.42 -5.12
N LYS A 138 18.60 6.03 -5.77
CA LYS A 138 18.40 7.48 -5.77
C LYS A 138 17.99 8.00 -4.38
N VAL A 139 17.05 7.31 -3.73
CA VAL A 139 16.61 7.63 -2.36
C VAL A 139 17.80 7.57 -1.39
N GLU A 140 18.55 6.47 -1.41
CA GLU A 140 19.70 6.28 -0.51
C GLU A 140 20.81 7.33 -0.77
N LEU A 141 21.05 7.70 -2.03
CA LEU A 141 22.00 8.78 -2.37
C LEU A 141 21.55 10.13 -1.81
N LEU A 142 20.28 10.50 -1.97
CA LEU A 142 19.76 11.77 -1.46
C LEU A 142 19.79 11.83 0.08
N LEU A 143 19.47 10.73 0.74
CA LEU A 143 19.58 10.61 2.19
C LEU A 143 21.03 10.73 2.65
N GLN A 144 21.97 10.11 1.93
CA GLN A 144 23.40 10.19 2.23
C GLN A 144 23.90 11.62 2.09
N VAL A 145 23.60 12.31 0.98
CA VAL A 145 23.96 13.73 0.77
C VAL A 145 23.43 14.60 1.91
N THR A 146 22.16 14.45 2.28
CA THR A 146 21.54 15.23 3.36
C THR A 146 22.28 15.05 4.69
N ILE A 147 22.70 13.82 5.02
CA ILE A 147 23.35 13.50 6.30
C ILE A 147 24.84 13.89 6.30
N GLU A 148 25.54 13.73 5.18
CA GLU A 148 26.94 14.14 5.03
C GLU A 148 27.08 15.66 5.16
N GLU A 149 26.19 16.41 4.54
CA GLU A 149 26.14 17.86 4.67
C GLU A 149 25.85 18.33 6.11
N GLN A 150 25.08 17.58 6.88
CA GLN A 150 24.89 17.86 8.31
C GLN A 150 26.19 17.77 9.13
N ARG A 151 27.18 16.98 8.67
CA ARG A 151 28.46 16.76 9.36
C ARG A 151 29.54 17.72 8.93
N ASN A 152 29.51 18.15 7.68
CA ASN A 152 30.63 18.87 7.08
C ASN A 152 30.65 20.39 7.35
N GLY A 153 29.50 21.02 7.61
CA GLY A 153 29.37 22.43 8.05
C GLY A 153 29.99 23.45 7.10
N GLN A 154 30.02 23.17 5.79
CA GLN A 154 30.63 24.06 4.78
C GLN A 154 29.66 25.17 4.33
N ASN A 155 30.18 26.13 3.55
CA ASN A 155 29.32 27.15 2.91
C ASN A 155 28.26 26.46 2.03
N ALA A 156 27.05 27.00 2.03
CA ALA A 156 25.88 26.48 1.29
C ALA A 156 25.36 25.07 1.73
N THR A 157 25.85 24.52 2.85
CA THR A 157 25.40 23.26 3.43
C THR A 157 23.87 23.20 3.59
N GLU A 158 23.25 24.28 4.07
CA GLU A 158 21.80 24.31 4.27
C GLU A 158 21.04 24.24 2.93
N GLN A 159 21.51 24.90 1.89
CA GLN A 159 20.94 24.83 0.54
C GLN A 159 21.07 23.40 -0.03
N MET A 160 22.21 22.76 0.13
CA MET A 160 22.46 21.40 -0.34
C MET A 160 21.52 20.41 0.36
N LYS A 161 21.42 20.47 1.69
CA LYS A 161 20.49 19.63 2.46
C LYS A 161 19.06 19.82 2.02
N ARG A 162 18.59 21.06 1.91
CA ARG A 162 17.23 21.37 1.48
C ARG A 162 16.95 20.88 0.07
N SER A 163 17.87 21.10 -0.87
CA SER A 163 17.73 20.63 -2.26
C SER A 163 17.61 19.10 -2.33
N ALA A 164 18.47 18.37 -1.63
CA ALA A 164 18.41 16.93 -1.57
C ALA A 164 17.08 16.44 -0.94
N LEU A 165 16.63 17.08 0.14
CA LEU A 165 15.36 16.76 0.80
C LEU A 165 14.15 17.07 -0.09
N TYR A 166 14.15 18.17 -0.84
CA TYR A 166 13.08 18.47 -1.80
C TYR A 166 13.01 17.46 -2.95
N MET A 167 14.16 17.07 -3.51
CA MET A 167 14.20 16.01 -4.52
C MET A 167 13.62 14.70 -3.96
N LEU A 168 13.98 14.33 -2.74
CA LEU A 168 13.47 13.16 -2.06
C LEU A 168 11.95 13.23 -1.86
N LEU A 169 11.45 14.36 -1.32
CA LEU A 169 10.01 14.59 -1.14
C LEU A 169 9.25 14.54 -2.46
N THR A 170 9.80 15.11 -3.53
CA THR A 170 9.21 15.01 -4.87
C THR A 170 9.11 13.57 -5.33
N MET A 171 10.13 12.75 -5.11
CA MET A 171 10.07 11.31 -5.43
C MET A 171 8.99 10.58 -4.61
N ILE A 172 8.90 10.88 -3.31
CA ILE A 172 7.88 10.31 -2.42
C ILE A 172 6.48 10.70 -2.91
N PHE A 173 6.24 11.97 -3.19
CA PHE A 173 4.92 12.47 -3.62
C PHE A 173 4.49 11.90 -4.96
N ARG A 174 5.40 11.82 -5.93
CA ARG A 174 5.14 11.15 -7.22
C ARG A 174 4.75 9.69 -6.99
N LYS A 175 5.49 9.01 -6.13
CA LYS A 175 5.23 7.60 -5.83
C LYS A 175 3.88 7.39 -5.14
N MET A 176 3.49 8.29 -4.24
CA MET A 176 2.16 8.28 -3.60
C MET A 176 1.03 8.64 -4.56
N SER A 177 1.31 9.44 -5.59
CA SER A 177 0.34 9.82 -6.62
C SER A 177 0.24 8.80 -7.76
N GLU A 178 1.15 7.82 -7.82
CA GLU A 178 1.00 6.70 -8.73
C GLU A 178 -0.26 5.91 -8.34
N PRO A 179 -1.14 5.57 -9.29
CA PRO A 179 -2.28 4.71 -8.98
C PRO A 179 -1.74 3.42 -8.35
N GLU A 180 -2.37 3.02 -7.25
CA GLU A 180 -1.97 1.85 -6.46
C GLU A 180 -1.78 0.65 -7.38
N ARG A 181 -0.53 0.26 -7.59
CA ARG A 181 -0.20 -0.90 -8.41
C ARG A 181 -0.42 -2.14 -7.58
N LEU A 182 -1.58 -2.75 -7.75
CA LEU A 182 -1.87 -4.04 -7.15
C LEU A 182 -0.74 -5.02 -7.53
N SER A 183 -0.07 -5.59 -6.57
CA SER A 183 0.84 -6.71 -6.82
C SER A 183 0.04 -8.01 -6.88
N VAL A 184 0.52 -9.01 -7.66
CA VAL A 184 -0.12 -10.33 -7.66
C VAL A 184 0.23 -11.04 -6.35
N ASN A 185 -0.60 -10.82 -5.34
CA ASN A 185 -0.47 -11.30 -3.97
C ASN A 185 -1.86 -11.60 -3.39
N HIS A 186 -1.93 -11.83 -2.09
CA HIS A 186 -3.17 -12.08 -1.37
C HIS A 186 -4.19 -10.94 -1.52
N GLU A 187 -3.75 -9.71 -1.44
CA GLU A 187 -4.57 -8.50 -1.56
C GLU A 187 -5.29 -8.41 -2.92
N LEU A 188 -4.59 -8.74 -4.03
CA LEU A 188 -5.23 -8.84 -5.33
C LEU A 188 -6.29 -9.94 -5.38
N THR A 189 -6.04 -11.10 -4.76
CA THR A 189 -7.04 -12.19 -4.74
C THR A 189 -8.24 -11.84 -3.87
N GLU A 190 -8.07 -11.10 -2.78
CA GLU A 190 -9.17 -10.52 -1.99
C GLU A 190 -9.95 -9.48 -2.78
N TYR A 191 -9.25 -8.58 -3.49
CA TYR A 191 -9.90 -7.62 -4.39
C TYR A 191 -10.76 -8.34 -5.43
N ILE A 192 -10.23 -9.36 -6.11
CA ILE A 192 -10.98 -10.15 -7.10
C ILE A 192 -12.17 -10.84 -6.43
N ALA A 193 -12.01 -11.38 -5.22
CA ALA A 193 -13.08 -12.03 -4.48
C ALA A 193 -14.20 -11.07 -4.03
N ALA A 194 -13.88 -9.80 -3.81
CA ALA A 194 -14.87 -8.75 -3.51
C ALA A 194 -15.60 -8.24 -4.76
N HIS A 195 -14.93 -8.25 -5.93
CA HIS A 195 -15.39 -7.62 -7.17
C HIS A 195 -15.67 -8.62 -8.32
N PHE A 196 -15.74 -9.93 -8.05
CA PHE A 196 -15.87 -10.97 -9.09
C PHE A 196 -17.13 -10.81 -9.96
N HIS A 197 -18.17 -10.15 -9.46
CA HIS A 197 -19.41 -9.86 -10.15
C HIS A 197 -19.30 -8.72 -11.17
N GLU A 198 -18.21 -7.95 -11.12
CA GLU A 198 -17.91 -6.87 -12.07
C GLU A 198 -17.25 -7.42 -13.34
N GLY A 199 -17.13 -6.55 -14.36
CA GLY A 199 -16.49 -6.86 -15.65
C GLY A 199 -14.97 -7.02 -15.58
N LEU A 200 -14.43 -7.72 -14.58
CA LEU A 200 -12.98 -7.92 -14.42
C LEU A 200 -12.38 -8.69 -15.59
N THR A 201 -11.30 -8.15 -16.15
CA THR A 201 -10.49 -8.80 -17.19
C THR A 201 -9.03 -8.89 -16.78
N ALA A 202 -8.31 -9.87 -17.33
CA ALA A 202 -6.87 -9.97 -17.12
C ALA A 202 -6.10 -8.74 -17.60
N GLY A 203 -6.60 -8.05 -18.65
CA GLY A 203 -6.03 -6.80 -19.15
C GLY A 203 -6.17 -5.66 -18.15
N LEU A 204 -7.37 -5.45 -17.61
CA LEU A 204 -7.65 -4.43 -16.60
C LEU A 204 -6.79 -4.63 -15.34
N LEU A 205 -6.67 -5.87 -14.87
CA LEU A 205 -5.87 -6.16 -13.68
C LEU A 205 -4.36 -6.07 -13.97
N ALA A 206 -3.93 -6.45 -15.19
CA ALA A 206 -2.54 -6.25 -15.61
C ALA A 206 -2.16 -4.77 -15.60
N GLU A 207 -3.00 -3.90 -16.15
CA GLU A 207 -2.82 -2.46 -16.14
C GLU A 207 -2.73 -1.91 -14.70
N ARG A 208 -3.66 -2.31 -13.82
CA ARG A 208 -3.64 -1.94 -12.38
C ARG A 208 -2.39 -2.43 -11.65
N CYS A 209 -1.84 -3.58 -12.05
CA CYS A 209 -0.59 -4.10 -11.51
C CYS A 209 0.66 -3.47 -12.17
N GLY A 210 0.51 -2.64 -13.21
CA GLY A 210 1.63 -2.13 -14.00
C GLY A 210 2.40 -3.22 -14.76
N TYR A 211 1.71 -4.28 -15.17
CA TYR A 211 2.24 -5.41 -15.92
C TYR A 211 1.71 -5.45 -17.35
N THR A 212 2.46 -6.11 -18.26
CA THR A 212 1.85 -6.60 -19.50
C THR A 212 0.87 -7.74 -19.18
N LYS A 213 -0.10 -7.97 -20.06
CA LYS A 213 -1.09 -9.06 -19.90
C LYS A 213 -0.44 -10.44 -19.74
N GLU A 214 0.65 -10.67 -20.47
CA GLU A 214 1.44 -11.91 -20.44
C GLU A 214 2.17 -12.06 -19.10
N HIS A 215 2.77 -10.98 -18.61
CA HIS A 215 3.48 -10.98 -17.32
C HIS A 215 2.50 -11.19 -16.16
N PHE A 216 1.37 -10.50 -16.17
CA PHE A 216 0.28 -10.69 -15.21
C PHE A 216 -0.20 -12.15 -15.21
N SER A 217 -0.53 -12.71 -16.39
CA SER A 217 -1.06 -14.06 -16.52
C SER A 217 -0.10 -15.11 -15.96
N ARG A 218 1.20 -14.95 -16.23
CA ARG A 218 2.25 -15.84 -15.69
C ARG A 218 2.35 -15.73 -14.17
N LYS A 219 2.45 -14.51 -13.63
CA LYS A 219 2.53 -14.28 -12.18
C LYS A 219 1.28 -14.75 -11.44
N PHE A 220 0.10 -14.45 -11.99
CA PHE A 220 -1.17 -14.86 -11.42
C PHE A 220 -1.29 -16.39 -11.33
N LYS A 221 -0.94 -17.09 -12.42
CA LYS A 221 -0.91 -18.57 -12.43
C LYS A 221 0.12 -19.13 -11.45
N GLN A 222 1.29 -18.51 -11.33
CA GLN A 222 2.32 -18.92 -10.37
C GLN A 222 1.82 -18.76 -8.92
N TYR A 223 1.09 -17.68 -8.61
CA TYR A 223 0.61 -17.41 -7.27
C TYR A 223 -0.63 -18.24 -6.90
N THR A 224 -1.63 -18.36 -7.82
CA THR A 224 -2.92 -18.99 -7.53
C THR A 224 -3.02 -20.44 -7.98
N GLY A 225 -2.04 -20.95 -8.76
CA GLY A 225 -2.10 -22.24 -9.41
C GLY A 225 -3.04 -22.29 -10.62
N LYS A 226 -3.82 -21.24 -10.90
CA LYS A 226 -4.85 -21.18 -11.95
C LYS A 226 -4.65 -19.96 -12.85
N ASN A 227 -5.07 -20.04 -14.11
CA ASN A 227 -5.19 -18.83 -14.91
C ASN A 227 -6.36 -17.97 -14.37
N PHE A 228 -6.30 -16.65 -14.66
CA PHE A 228 -7.26 -15.70 -14.16
C PHE A 228 -8.73 -16.05 -14.49
N CYS A 229 -9.02 -16.43 -15.71
CA CYS A 229 -10.38 -16.78 -16.12
C CYS A 229 -10.93 -18.00 -15.36
N ALA A 230 -10.08 -19.04 -15.16
CA ALA A 230 -10.48 -20.22 -14.39
C ALA A 230 -10.70 -19.87 -12.89
N TYR A 231 -9.87 -18.99 -12.33
CA TYR A 231 -10.01 -18.49 -10.96
C TYR A 231 -11.31 -17.70 -10.79
N LEU A 232 -11.56 -16.72 -11.65
CA LEU A 232 -12.77 -15.91 -11.64
C LEU A 232 -14.04 -16.78 -11.80
N ASN A 233 -14.03 -17.72 -12.74
CA ASN A 233 -15.15 -18.64 -12.92
C ASN A 233 -15.38 -19.54 -11.70
N THR A 234 -14.32 -19.90 -10.96
CA THR A 234 -14.48 -20.64 -9.70
C THR A 234 -15.28 -19.83 -8.66
N LEU A 235 -14.95 -18.52 -8.49
CA LEU A 235 -15.67 -17.63 -7.58
C LEU A 235 -17.13 -17.43 -8.01
N ARG A 236 -17.36 -17.12 -9.28
CA ARG A 236 -18.71 -16.92 -9.85
C ARG A 236 -19.60 -18.14 -9.69
N LEU A 237 -19.05 -19.33 -9.98
CA LEU A 237 -19.81 -20.57 -9.82
C LEU A 237 -20.08 -20.92 -8.34
N SER A 238 -19.15 -20.60 -7.44
CA SER A 238 -19.39 -20.79 -5.99
C SER A 238 -20.49 -19.86 -5.48
N ARG A 239 -20.56 -18.62 -5.97
CA ARG A 239 -21.66 -17.70 -5.66
C ARG A 239 -22.99 -18.19 -6.22
N ALA A 240 -23.01 -18.68 -7.46
CA ALA A 240 -24.20 -19.25 -8.08
C ALA A 240 -24.71 -20.48 -7.31
N GLU A 241 -23.82 -21.37 -6.88
CA GLU A 241 -24.13 -22.51 -6.03
C GLU A 241 -24.79 -22.07 -4.71
N GLU A 242 -24.20 -21.12 -4.01
CA GLU A 242 -24.75 -20.55 -2.78
C GLU A 242 -26.17 -20.01 -3.00
N LEU A 243 -26.36 -19.17 -4.02
CA LEU A 243 -27.68 -18.60 -4.34
C LEU A 243 -28.72 -19.64 -4.72
N LEU A 244 -28.33 -20.70 -5.45
CA LEU A 244 -29.23 -21.81 -5.78
C LEU A 244 -29.72 -22.57 -4.53
N LEU A 245 -28.87 -22.64 -3.49
CA LEU A 245 -29.15 -23.36 -2.26
C LEU A 245 -29.89 -22.55 -1.20
N THR A 246 -29.65 -21.22 -1.18
CA THR A 246 -30.10 -20.33 -0.10
C THR A 246 -31.23 -19.41 -0.48
N THR A 247 -31.55 -19.28 -1.79
CA THR A 247 -32.59 -18.34 -2.26
C THR A 247 -33.58 -19.01 -3.22
N GLU A 248 -34.72 -18.33 -3.43
CA GLU A 248 -35.73 -18.68 -4.45
C GLU A 248 -35.51 -17.92 -5.78
N LYS A 249 -34.41 -17.21 -5.95
CA LYS A 249 -34.10 -16.46 -7.18
C LYS A 249 -34.19 -17.34 -8.42
N SER A 250 -34.68 -16.78 -9.50
CA SER A 250 -34.65 -17.40 -10.82
C SER A 250 -33.21 -17.65 -11.29
N VAL A 251 -33.04 -18.55 -12.24
CA VAL A 251 -31.70 -18.84 -12.78
C VAL A 251 -31.09 -17.57 -13.44
N ASP A 252 -31.91 -16.75 -14.08
CA ASP A 252 -31.44 -15.52 -14.73
C ASP A 252 -30.98 -14.48 -13.70
N GLU A 253 -31.69 -14.27 -12.62
CA GLU A 253 -31.24 -13.43 -11.50
C GLU A 253 -29.96 -13.94 -10.83
N ILE A 254 -29.75 -15.25 -10.81
CA ILE A 254 -28.53 -15.85 -10.29
C ILE A 254 -27.36 -15.62 -11.24
N ILE A 255 -27.56 -15.73 -12.55
CA ILE A 255 -26.54 -15.43 -13.56
C ILE A 255 -26.02 -13.99 -13.38
N ASP A 256 -26.96 -13.01 -13.31
CA ASP A 256 -26.63 -11.60 -13.10
C ASP A 256 -25.91 -11.36 -11.78
N SER A 257 -26.45 -11.92 -10.68
CA SER A 257 -25.87 -11.77 -9.33
C SER A 257 -24.51 -12.48 -9.15
N SER A 258 -24.17 -13.40 -10.06
CA SER A 258 -22.91 -14.14 -10.06
C SER A 258 -21.87 -13.56 -11.03
N GLY A 259 -22.24 -12.51 -11.80
CA GLY A 259 -21.34 -11.80 -12.68
C GLY A 259 -21.00 -12.50 -13.99
N PHE A 260 -21.79 -13.46 -14.44
CA PHE A 260 -21.64 -14.05 -15.77
C PHE A 260 -22.24 -13.10 -16.83
N SER A 261 -21.51 -12.88 -17.90
CA SER A 261 -21.92 -12.01 -18.99
C SER A 261 -22.87 -12.68 -19.99
N SER A 262 -22.93 -14.00 -20.01
CA SER A 262 -23.84 -14.73 -20.90
C SER A 262 -24.42 -15.98 -20.24
N ARG A 263 -25.69 -16.25 -20.57
CA ARG A 263 -26.43 -17.44 -20.14
C ARG A 263 -25.76 -18.73 -20.64
N GLY A 264 -25.31 -18.71 -21.89
CA GLY A 264 -24.64 -19.89 -22.50
C GLY A 264 -23.35 -20.27 -21.78
N GLU A 265 -22.50 -19.29 -21.49
CA GLU A 265 -21.27 -19.49 -20.73
C GLU A 265 -21.56 -20.05 -19.33
N PHE A 266 -22.52 -19.45 -18.62
CA PHE A 266 -22.93 -19.93 -17.29
C PHE A 266 -23.35 -21.39 -17.31
N PHE A 267 -24.30 -21.79 -18.18
CA PHE A 267 -24.79 -23.16 -18.23
C PHE A 267 -23.66 -24.14 -18.56
N GLN A 268 -22.82 -23.82 -19.54
CA GLN A 268 -21.65 -24.64 -19.92
C GLN A 268 -20.72 -24.86 -18.71
N LYS A 269 -20.33 -23.77 -18.04
CA LYS A 269 -19.39 -23.82 -16.90
C LYS A 269 -20.02 -24.49 -15.68
N PHE A 270 -21.30 -24.25 -15.45
CA PHE A 270 -22.03 -24.86 -14.32
C PHE A 270 -22.14 -26.37 -14.51
N GLN A 271 -22.53 -26.82 -15.71
CA GLN A 271 -22.63 -28.23 -16.01
C GLN A 271 -21.28 -28.95 -15.99
N GLN A 272 -20.21 -28.26 -16.48
CA GLN A 272 -18.85 -28.77 -16.41
C GLN A 272 -18.38 -29.00 -14.97
N LYS A 273 -18.73 -28.08 -14.04
CA LYS A 273 -18.31 -28.18 -12.63
C LYS A 273 -19.16 -29.13 -11.82
N PHE A 274 -20.49 -29.14 -12.00
CA PHE A 274 -21.42 -29.84 -11.14
C PHE A 274 -22.07 -31.07 -11.78
N GLY A 275 -21.86 -31.33 -13.06
CA GLY A 275 -22.44 -32.46 -13.80
C GLY A 275 -23.96 -32.37 -14.03
N LYS A 276 -24.59 -31.27 -13.64
CA LYS A 276 -26.06 -31.06 -13.66
C LYS A 276 -26.39 -29.65 -14.12
N THR A 277 -27.60 -29.45 -14.66
CA THR A 277 -28.09 -28.08 -14.89
C THR A 277 -28.43 -27.40 -13.55
N PRO A 278 -28.45 -26.04 -13.50
CA PRO A 278 -28.77 -25.31 -12.26
C PRO A 278 -30.10 -25.74 -11.62
N LEU A 279 -31.13 -25.95 -12.41
CA LEU A 279 -32.44 -26.42 -11.90
C LEU A 279 -32.41 -27.85 -11.36
N GLN A 280 -31.71 -28.75 -12.05
CA GLN A 280 -31.49 -30.11 -11.56
C GLN A 280 -30.69 -30.15 -10.27
N PHE A 281 -29.66 -29.27 -10.19
CA PHE A 281 -28.84 -29.13 -8.99
C PHE A 281 -29.68 -28.65 -7.80
N ARG A 282 -30.46 -27.58 -7.95
CA ARG A 282 -31.40 -27.08 -6.93
C ARG A 282 -32.35 -28.17 -6.44
N LYS A 283 -33.03 -28.89 -7.37
CA LYS A 283 -33.95 -29.97 -7.02
C LYS A 283 -33.27 -31.10 -6.24
N SER A 284 -32.10 -31.56 -6.71
CA SER A 284 -31.40 -32.68 -6.07
C SER A 284 -30.93 -32.38 -4.64
N LYS A 285 -30.57 -31.13 -4.34
CA LYS A 285 -30.15 -30.73 -3.00
C LYS A 285 -31.29 -30.47 -2.03
N ARG A 286 -32.45 -29.98 -2.53
CA ARG A 286 -33.68 -29.83 -1.73
C ARG A 286 -34.26 -31.19 -1.30
N SER A 287 -34.27 -32.16 -2.20
CA SER A 287 -34.72 -33.53 -1.88
C SER A 287 -33.84 -34.20 -0.81
N GLN A 288 -32.54 -33.87 -0.75
CA GLN A 288 -31.63 -34.37 0.28
C GLN A 288 -31.86 -33.73 1.67
N LYS A 289 -32.31 -32.45 1.73
CA LYS A 289 -32.65 -31.77 2.99
C LYS A 289 -34.01 -32.18 3.58
N SER A 290 -34.92 -32.74 2.79
CA SER A 290 -36.25 -33.18 3.25
C SER A 290 -36.24 -34.59 3.81
N VAL A 291 -35.13 -35.30 3.81
CA VAL A 291 -34.97 -36.70 4.26
C VAL A 291 -34.13 -36.79 5.55
N GLN A 292 -33.64 -35.64 6.05
CA GLN A 292 -33.00 -35.51 7.37
C GLN A 292 -33.94 -34.75 8.34
#